data_a9312eb698d188bf1658ded69c157df8
#
_entry.id   a9312eb698d188bf1658ded69c157df8
#
_cell.length_a   1.000
_cell.length_b   1.000
_cell.length_c   1.000
_cell.angle_alpha   90.00
_cell.angle_beta   90.00
_cell.angle_gamma   90.00
#
_symmetry.space_group_name_H-M   'P 1'
#
loop_
_entity.id
_entity.type
_entity.pdbx_description
1 polymer ?
#
loop_
_entity_poly.entity_id
_entity_poly.type
_entity_poly.pdbx_seq_one_letter_code
_entity_poly.pdbx_strand_id
1 'polypeptide(L)' 'MDIEGRVVLQVEILQNGSTGRIEIRQSSGHELLDQAAIRAVSDWRFDPARAAGTPITAWADVPISFRLTEP' A
#
# COMPACT_ATOMS: atom_id res chain seq x y z
N MET A 1 -11.95 -15.48 -17.45
CA MET A 1 -12.04 -15.74 -16.01
C MET A 1 -11.76 -14.46 -15.25
N ASP A 2 -12.58 -14.12 -14.28
CA ASP A 2 -12.38 -12.94 -13.47
C ASP A 2 -11.61 -13.31 -12.22
N ILE A 3 -10.61 -12.52 -11.90
CA ILE A 3 -9.85 -12.64 -10.66
C ILE A 3 -10.07 -11.38 -9.86
N GLU A 4 -10.59 -11.51 -8.66
CA GLU A 4 -10.77 -10.42 -7.73
C GLU A 4 -9.96 -10.69 -6.48
N GLY A 5 -9.39 -9.65 -5.93
CA GLY A 5 -8.65 -9.76 -4.69
C GLY A 5 -8.50 -8.42 -4.02
N ARG A 6 -8.37 -8.46 -2.70
CA ARG A 6 -8.11 -7.29 -1.88
C ARG A 6 -6.86 -7.52 -1.07
N VAL A 7 -5.95 -6.58 -1.15
CA VAL A 7 -4.71 -6.57 -0.37
C VAL A 7 -4.79 -5.41 0.60
N VAL A 8 -4.44 -5.64 1.85
CA VAL A 8 -4.25 -4.54 2.80
C VAL A 8 -2.76 -4.50 3.12
N LEU A 9 -2.13 -3.39 2.77
CA LEU A 9 -0.73 -3.16 3.04
C LEU A 9 -0.57 -2.23 4.23
N GLN A 10 0.40 -2.54 5.08
CA GLN A 10 0.83 -1.62 6.12
C GLN A 10 2.06 -0.89 5.60
N VAL A 11 1.94 0.43 5.44
CA VAL A 11 2.93 1.25 4.76
C VAL A 11 3.53 2.24 5.73
N GLU A 12 4.85 2.25 5.80
CA GLU A 12 5.58 3.27 6.53
C GLU A 12 5.68 4.52 5.65
N ILE A 13 5.11 5.61 6.13
CA ILE A 13 5.16 6.90 5.44
C ILE A 13 6.22 7.75 6.11
N LEU A 14 7.27 8.05 5.35
CA LEU A 14 8.41 8.81 5.87
C LEU A 14 8.09 10.29 5.96
N GLN A 15 8.94 11.05 6.63
CA GLN A 15 8.74 12.48 6.87
C GLN A 15 8.58 13.29 5.58
N ASN A 16 9.19 12.85 4.50
CA ASN A 16 9.08 13.52 3.20
C ASN A 16 7.90 13.03 2.35
N GLY A 17 7.06 12.14 2.89
CA GLY A 17 5.90 11.60 2.18
C GLY A 17 6.20 10.38 1.31
N SER A 18 7.45 9.96 1.20
CA SER A 18 7.79 8.75 0.46
C SER A 18 7.48 7.50 1.30
N THR A 19 7.39 6.36 0.63
CA THR A 19 7.18 5.08 1.31
C THR A 19 8.50 4.52 1.79
N GLY A 20 8.51 4.05 3.03
CA GLY A 20 9.62 3.28 3.57
C GLY A 20 9.31 1.79 3.48
N ARG A 21 9.10 1.14 4.62
CA ARG A 21 8.76 -0.29 4.65
C ARG A 21 7.32 -0.51 4.25
N ILE A 22 7.08 -1.63 3.57
CA ILE A 22 5.74 -2.05 3.18
C ILE A 22 5.58 -3.50 3.62
N GLU A 23 4.56 -3.79 4.40
CA GLU A 23 4.24 -5.13 4.87
C GLU A 23 2.84 -5.51 4.45
N ILE A 24 2.62 -6.79 4.13
CA ILE A 24 1.30 -7.30 3.81
C ILE A 24 0.57 -7.59 5.11
N ARG A 25 -0.49 -6.84 5.38
CA ARG A 25 -1.33 -7.07 6.55
C ARG A 25 -2.41 -8.11 6.24
N GLN A 26 -2.95 -8.06 5.03
CA GLN A 26 -3.93 -9.02 4.55
C GLN A 26 -3.63 -9.33 3.09
N SER A 27 -3.36 -10.59 2.78
CA SER A 27 -3.11 -11.04 1.41
C SER A 27 -4.41 -11.18 0.63
N SER A 28 -4.33 -10.97 -0.67
CA SER A 28 -5.43 -11.25 -1.58
C SER A 28 -5.66 -12.75 -1.78
N GLY A 29 -4.70 -13.58 -1.37
CA GLY A 29 -4.68 -14.99 -1.69
C GLY A 29 -3.97 -15.30 -3.01
N HIS A 30 -3.52 -14.27 -3.72
CA HIS A 30 -2.80 -14.39 -4.99
C HIS A 30 -1.49 -13.63 -4.91
N GLU A 31 -0.39 -14.36 -4.94
CA GLU A 31 0.94 -13.74 -4.77
C GLU A 31 1.21 -12.66 -5.82
N LEU A 32 0.80 -12.87 -7.05
CA LEU A 32 1.02 -11.88 -8.11
C LEU A 32 0.29 -10.57 -7.83
N LEU A 33 -0.91 -10.63 -7.28
CA LEU A 33 -1.66 -9.42 -6.91
C LEU A 33 -1.01 -8.74 -5.72
N ASP A 34 -0.55 -9.51 -4.74
CA ASP A 34 0.12 -8.95 -3.56
C ASP A 34 1.40 -8.20 -3.97
N GLN A 35 2.19 -8.80 -4.85
CA GLN A 35 3.42 -8.17 -5.34
C GLN A 35 3.14 -6.94 -6.19
N ALA A 36 2.09 -6.99 -7.01
CA ALA A 36 1.68 -5.83 -7.81
C ALA A 36 1.26 -4.67 -6.93
N ALA A 37 0.56 -4.95 -5.83
CA ALA A 37 0.15 -3.93 -4.87
C ALA A 37 1.37 -3.27 -4.21
N ILE A 38 2.33 -4.07 -3.77
CA ILE A 38 3.55 -3.55 -3.14
C ILE A 38 4.31 -2.66 -4.12
N ARG A 39 4.45 -3.12 -5.36
CA ARG A 39 5.16 -2.36 -6.39
C ARG A 39 4.47 -1.03 -6.69
N ALA A 40 3.15 -1.04 -6.79
CA ALA A 40 2.39 0.17 -7.05
C ALA A 40 2.55 1.18 -5.92
N VAL A 41 2.38 0.74 -4.66
CA VAL A 41 2.43 1.62 -3.50
C VAL A 41 3.83 2.15 -3.26
N SER A 42 4.87 1.42 -3.64
CA SER A 42 6.25 1.86 -3.45
C SER A 42 6.57 3.16 -4.19
N ASP A 43 5.81 3.47 -5.24
CA ASP A 43 5.98 4.70 -6.02
C ASP A 43 5.02 5.82 -5.59
N TRP A 44 4.13 5.56 -4.64
CA TRP A 44 3.17 6.55 -4.20
C TRP A 44 3.82 7.61 -3.32
N ARG A 45 3.22 8.80 -3.34
CA ARG A 45 3.58 9.89 -2.43
C ARG A 45 2.39 10.19 -1.54
N PHE A 46 2.67 10.38 -0.28
CA PHE A 46 1.65 10.64 0.73
C PHE A 46 1.93 11.97 1.42
N ASP A 47 0.87 12.55 1.99
CA ASP A 47 1.06 13.64 2.94
C ASP A 47 1.54 13.02 4.26
N PRO A 48 2.71 13.41 4.76
CA PRO A 48 3.22 12.81 6.00
C PRO A 48 2.38 13.24 7.20
N ALA A 49 2.31 12.37 8.19
CA ALA A 49 1.71 12.73 9.48
C ALA A 49 2.51 13.85 10.12
N ARG A 50 1.85 14.67 10.94
CA ARG A 50 2.48 15.78 11.59
C ARG A 50 2.20 15.75 13.09
N ALA A 51 3.22 16.07 13.88
CA ALA A 51 3.10 16.30 15.30
C ALA A 51 3.51 17.74 15.57
N ALA A 52 2.59 18.55 16.09
CA ALA A 52 2.80 19.97 16.34
C ALA A 52 3.35 20.72 15.10
N GLY A 53 2.84 20.39 13.92
CA GLY A 53 3.26 21.01 12.67
C GLY A 53 4.51 20.43 12.03
N THR A 54 5.20 19.51 12.71
CA THR A 54 6.43 18.90 12.22
C THR A 54 6.14 17.55 11.58
N PRO A 55 6.58 17.30 10.33
CA PRO A 55 6.38 15.99 9.71
C PRO A 55 7.07 14.88 10.50
N ILE A 56 6.35 13.77 10.68
CA ILE A 56 6.86 12.58 11.38
C ILE A 56 6.64 11.34 10.52
N THR A 57 7.42 10.32 10.79
CA THR A 57 7.20 8.99 10.18
C THR A 57 6.04 8.31 10.90
N ALA A 58 5.16 7.70 10.12
CA ALA A 58 4.00 7.00 10.66
C ALA A 58 3.64 5.81 9.77
N TRP A 59 2.83 4.89 10.31
CA TRP A 59 2.35 3.72 9.58
C TRP A 59 0.87 3.92 9.23
N ALA A 60 0.49 3.49 8.05
CA ALA A 60 -0.90 3.54 7.60
C ALA A 60 -1.28 2.24 6.93
N ASP A 61 -2.56 1.84 7.08
CA ASP A 61 -3.11 0.71 6.35
C ASP A 61 -3.67 1.22 5.03
N VAL A 62 -3.23 0.60 3.93
CA VAL A 62 -3.65 0.97 2.58
C VAL A 62 -4.35 -0.22 1.94
N PRO A 63 -5.68 -0.18 1.79
CA PRO A 63 -6.40 -1.23 1.10
C PRO A 63 -6.34 -1.02 -0.41
N ILE A 64 -6.04 -2.08 -1.15
CA ILE A 64 -6.01 -2.06 -2.61
C ILE A 64 -6.86 -3.20 -3.11
N SER A 65 -7.84 -2.87 -3.93
CA SER A 65 -8.71 -3.87 -4.57
C SER A 65 -8.29 -4.04 -6.01
N PHE A 66 -8.19 -5.29 -6.42
CA PHE A 66 -7.86 -5.67 -7.80
C PHE A 66 -9.02 -6.43 -8.42
N ARG A 67 -9.20 -6.19 -9.68
CA ARG A 67 -10.11 -6.98 -10.49
C ARG A 67 -9.49 -7.17 -11.87
N LEU A 68 -9.20 -8.41 -12.19
CA LEU A 68 -8.71 -8.80 -13.51
C LEU A 68 -9.85 -9.48 -14.25
N THR A 69 -10.21 -8.91 -15.39
CA THR A 69 -11.27 -9.46 -16.24
C THR A 69 -10.65 -9.86 -17.57
N GLU A 70 -10.79 -11.12 -17.95
CA GLU A 70 -10.38 -11.57 -19.27
C GLU A 70 -11.46 -11.22 -20.27
N PRO A 71 -11.07 -10.64 -21.42
CA PRO A 71 -12.05 -10.34 -22.48
C PRO A 71 -12.62 -11.59 -23.15
#